data_4850bb7efa8b3cac6b4e7027f56f818d
#
_entry.id   4850bb7efa8b3cac6b4e7027f56f818d
#
_cell.length_a   1.000
_cell.length_b   1.000
_cell.length_c   1.000
_cell.angle_alpha   90.00
_cell.angle_beta   90.00
_cell.angle_gamma   90.00
#
_symmetry.space_group_name_H-M   'P 1'
#
loop_
_entity.id
_entity.type
_entity.pdbx_description
1 polymer ?
#
loop_
_entity_poly.entity_id
_entity_poly.type
_entity_poly.pdbx_seq_one_letter_code
_entity_poly.pdbx_strand_id
1 'polypeptide(L)'
;MPDTSPEKDVDLSTLYDIADGSDEFIVESITMFLDQVPGLLQDIKTAITAGEWLVAAAAAHKVKANLGFFGMFYSQTLVQELEIQCKSANPDPEEITAKFTQLNDIMTDNLAALEVVKTEKEANL
;
A
#
# COMPACT_ATOMS: atom_id res chain seq x y z
N MET A 1 -6.93 15.72 10.71
CA MET A 1 -7.22 15.01 9.46
C MET A 1 -5.96 14.45 8.84
N PRO A 2 -5.99 13.21 8.39
CA PRO A 2 -4.80 12.68 7.71
C PRO A 2 -4.50 13.48 6.44
N ASP A 3 -3.22 13.68 6.20
CA ASP A 3 -2.77 14.30 4.97
C ASP A 3 -2.73 13.23 3.87
N THR A 4 -3.48 13.43 2.78
CA THR A 4 -3.54 12.49 1.67
C THR A 4 -2.68 12.91 0.48
N SER A 5 -1.80 13.90 0.67
CA SER A 5 -0.89 14.30 -0.39
C SER A 5 0.20 13.23 -0.61
N PRO A 6 0.71 13.09 -1.84
CA PRO A 6 1.73 12.06 -2.12
C PRO A 6 3.00 12.18 -1.29
N GLU A 7 3.39 13.40 -0.91
CA GLU A 7 4.61 13.63 -0.15
C GLU A 7 4.53 13.13 1.29
N LYS A 8 3.29 12.92 1.79
CA LYS A 8 3.06 12.55 3.19
C LYS A 8 2.05 11.42 3.31
N ASP A 9 2.20 10.42 2.47
CA ASP A 9 1.25 9.31 2.41
C ASP A 9 1.51 8.23 3.48
N VAL A 10 2.20 8.57 4.55
CA VAL A 10 2.39 7.65 5.68
C VAL A 10 2.06 8.38 6.97
N ASP A 11 1.10 7.84 7.73
CA ASP A 11 0.74 8.35 9.05
C ASP A 11 0.67 7.17 10.01
N LEU A 12 1.66 7.07 10.87
CA LEU A 12 1.80 5.92 11.78
C LEU A 12 1.10 6.11 13.13
N SER A 13 0.26 7.14 13.26
CA SER A 13 -0.46 7.42 14.51
C SER A 13 -1.23 6.21 15.02
N THR A 14 -1.98 5.55 14.13
CA THR A 14 -2.75 4.35 14.51
C THR A 14 -1.85 3.22 14.98
N LEU A 15 -0.76 2.98 14.26
CA LEU A 15 0.22 1.96 14.63
C LEU A 15 0.81 2.25 16.01
N TYR A 16 1.23 3.49 16.26
CA TYR A 16 1.82 3.88 17.53
C TYR A 16 0.82 3.77 18.68
N ASP A 17 -0.44 4.14 18.45
CA ASP A 17 -1.49 4.01 19.45
C ASP A 17 -1.70 2.55 19.86
N ILE A 18 -1.75 1.65 18.87
CA ILE A 18 -1.94 0.23 19.13
C ILE A 18 -0.70 -0.38 19.80
N ALA A 19 0.49 0.06 19.38
CA ALA A 19 1.74 -0.44 19.93
C ALA A 19 1.94 -0.10 21.40
N ASP A 20 1.34 1.00 21.86
CA ASP A 20 1.39 1.43 23.26
C ASP A 20 2.81 1.41 23.84
N GLY A 21 3.74 2.00 23.10
CA GLY A 21 5.14 2.12 23.50
C GLY A 21 6.02 0.92 23.16
N SER A 22 5.49 -0.10 22.50
CA SER A 22 6.27 -1.30 22.13
C SER A 22 6.96 -1.11 20.78
N ASP A 23 8.26 -0.88 20.81
CA ASP A 23 9.07 -0.81 19.58
C ASP A 23 9.12 -2.16 18.88
N GLU A 24 9.10 -3.26 19.63
CA GLU A 24 9.04 -4.61 19.07
C GLU A 24 7.80 -4.81 18.21
N PHE A 25 6.63 -4.37 18.71
CA PHE A 25 5.37 -4.46 17.96
C PHE A 25 5.45 -3.65 16.67
N ILE A 26 6.04 -2.46 16.72
CA ILE A 26 6.20 -1.60 15.54
C ILE A 26 7.08 -2.28 14.50
N VAL A 27 8.23 -2.82 14.91
CA VAL A 27 9.15 -3.52 14.00
C VAL A 27 8.47 -4.74 13.36
N GLU A 28 7.77 -5.54 14.16
CA GLU A 28 7.08 -6.74 13.64
C GLU A 28 6.00 -6.37 12.63
N SER A 29 5.20 -5.33 12.93
CA SER A 29 4.13 -4.88 12.04
C SER A 29 4.68 -4.38 10.71
N ILE A 30 5.74 -3.58 10.75
CA ILE A 30 6.37 -3.06 9.53
C ILE A 30 7.01 -4.21 8.74
N THR A 31 7.66 -5.15 9.41
CA THR A 31 8.28 -6.29 8.76
C THR A 31 7.25 -7.10 7.97
N MET A 32 6.09 -7.37 8.57
CA MET A 32 5.00 -8.08 7.88
C MET A 32 4.52 -7.31 6.65
N PHE A 33 4.36 -6.00 6.77
CA PHE A 33 3.95 -5.17 5.65
C PHE A 33 4.97 -5.23 4.51
N LEU A 34 6.27 -5.08 4.84
CA LEU A 34 7.35 -5.11 3.85
C LEU A 34 7.49 -6.48 3.20
N ASP A 35 7.13 -7.55 3.90
CA ASP A 35 7.18 -8.91 3.34
C ASP A 35 6.00 -9.21 2.42
N GLN A 36 4.82 -8.67 2.70
CA GLN A 36 3.59 -9.01 2.00
C GLN A 36 3.23 -8.06 0.86
N VAL A 37 3.35 -6.75 1.09
CA VAL A 37 2.82 -5.76 0.16
C VAL A 37 3.55 -5.71 -1.17
N PRO A 38 4.90 -5.79 -1.24
CA PRO A 38 5.55 -5.80 -2.55
C PRO A 38 5.09 -6.94 -3.45
N GLY A 39 4.85 -8.12 -2.88
CA GLY A 39 4.31 -9.27 -3.63
C GLY A 39 2.92 -9.00 -4.17
N LEU A 40 2.05 -8.36 -3.38
CA LEU A 40 0.71 -8.01 -3.81
C LEU A 40 0.73 -6.97 -4.93
N LEU A 41 1.62 -5.99 -4.85
CA LEU A 41 1.80 -5.00 -5.91
C LEU A 41 2.28 -5.67 -7.20
N GLN A 42 3.18 -6.65 -7.09
CA GLN A 42 3.64 -7.41 -8.25
C GLN A 42 2.50 -8.24 -8.84
N ASP A 43 1.64 -8.83 -8.01
CA ASP A 43 0.46 -9.58 -8.47
C ASP A 43 -0.48 -8.69 -9.26
N ILE A 44 -0.71 -7.46 -8.80
CA ILE A 44 -1.53 -6.49 -9.52
C ILE A 44 -0.91 -6.20 -10.89
N LYS A 45 0.38 -5.92 -10.92
CA LYS A 45 1.10 -5.60 -12.15
C LYS A 45 1.01 -6.74 -13.17
N THR A 46 1.25 -7.96 -12.72
CA THR A 46 1.20 -9.15 -13.57
C THR A 46 -0.19 -9.34 -14.15
N ALA A 47 -1.23 -9.20 -13.32
CA ALA A 47 -2.62 -9.34 -13.77
C ALA A 47 -3.02 -8.26 -14.77
N ILE A 48 -2.63 -7.01 -14.54
CA ILE A 48 -2.91 -5.91 -15.47
C ILE A 48 -2.24 -6.18 -16.82
N THR A 49 -0.99 -6.60 -16.80
CA THR A 49 -0.22 -6.88 -18.02
C THR A 49 -0.87 -8.01 -18.83
N ALA A 50 -1.44 -9.00 -18.13
CA ALA A 50 -2.11 -10.13 -18.77
C ALA A 50 -3.57 -9.85 -19.14
N GLY A 51 -4.11 -8.69 -18.76
CA GLY A 51 -5.52 -8.37 -18.99
C GLY A 51 -6.47 -9.14 -18.09
N GLU A 52 -5.99 -9.67 -16.99
CA GLU A 52 -6.79 -10.43 -16.02
C GLU A 52 -7.36 -9.48 -14.96
N TRP A 53 -8.39 -8.72 -15.35
CA TRP A 53 -8.89 -7.60 -14.56
C TRP A 53 -9.46 -8.03 -13.20
N LEU A 54 -10.17 -9.15 -13.14
CA LEU A 54 -10.73 -9.61 -11.86
C LEU A 54 -9.64 -10.12 -10.91
N VAL A 55 -8.56 -10.68 -11.44
CA VAL A 55 -7.41 -11.07 -10.63
C VAL A 55 -6.72 -9.83 -10.06
N ALA A 56 -6.56 -8.79 -10.90
CA ALA A 56 -5.99 -7.50 -10.46
C ALA A 56 -6.86 -6.88 -9.36
N ALA A 57 -8.18 -6.90 -9.53
CA ALA A 57 -9.11 -6.36 -8.54
C ALA A 57 -9.01 -7.09 -7.20
N ALA A 58 -8.87 -8.42 -7.23
CA ALA A 58 -8.74 -9.22 -6.01
C ALA A 58 -7.45 -8.90 -5.26
N ALA A 59 -6.33 -8.74 -5.97
CA ALA A 59 -5.05 -8.37 -5.37
C ALA A 59 -5.10 -6.96 -4.79
N ALA A 60 -5.71 -6.02 -5.52
CA ALA A 60 -5.92 -4.66 -5.03
C ALA A 60 -6.74 -4.65 -3.74
N HIS A 61 -7.80 -5.46 -3.68
CA HIS A 61 -8.64 -5.56 -2.49
C HIS A 61 -7.83 -6.04 -1.29
N LYS A 62 -6.92 -6.99 -1.48
CA LYS A 62 -6.09 -7.52 -0.40
C LYS A 62 -5.15 -6.47 0.19
N VAL A 63 -4.57 -5.62 -0.65
CA VAL A 63 -3.61 -4.62 -0.16
C VAL A 63 -4.31 -3.44 0.52
N LYS A 64 -5.54 -3.16 0.15
CA LYS A 64 -6.28 -1.97 0.61
C LYS A 64 -6.36 -1.86 2.13
N ALA A 65 -6.66 -2.95 2.82
CA ALA A 65 -6.80 -2.95 4.27
C ALA A 65 -5.47 -2.62 4.96
N ASN A 66 -4.37 -3.14 4.44
CA ASN A 66 -3.04 -2.89 4.99
C ASN A 66 -2.67 -1.41 4.92
N LEU A 67 -3.08 -0.74 3.84
CA LEU A 67 -2.72 0.67 3.62
C LEU A 67 -3.37 1.59 4.67
N GLY A 68 -4.61 1.32 5.04
CA GLY A 68 -5.30 2.13 6.05
C GLY A 68 -4.63 2.06 7.42
N PHE A 69 -4.17 0.89 7.81
CA PHE A 69 -3.51 0.68 9.09
C PHE A 69 -2.21 1.50 9.21
N PHE A 70 -1.51 1.68 8.09
CA PHE A 70 -0.26 2.45 8.05
C PHE A 70 -0.46 3.91 7.63
N GLY A 71 -1.72 4.37 7.57
CA GLY A 71 -2.02 5.76 7.25
C GLY A 71 -1.70 6.17 5.82
N MET A 72 -1.64 5.20 4.92
CA MET A 72 -1.36 5.45 3.50
C MET A 72 -2.66 5.73 2.75
N PHE A 73 -3.35 6.83 3.12
CA PHE A 73 -4.70 7.12 2.65
C PHE A 73 -4.76 7.51 1.18
N TYR A 74 -3.72 8.16 0.67
CA TYR A 74 -3.66 8.49 -0.76
C TYR A 74 -3.52 7.22 -1.60
N SER A 75 -2.60 6.33 -1.23
CA SER A 75 -2.44 5.04 -1.88
C SER A 75 -3.70 4.19 -1.76
N GLN A 76 -4.37 4.23 -0.60
CA GLN A 76 -5.62 3.51 -0.39
C GLN A 76 -6.70 3.98 -1.36
N THR A 77 -6.80 5.28 -1.59
CA THR A 77 -7.74 5.85 -2.57
C THR A 77 -7.43 5.36 -3.98
N LEU A 78 -6.15 5.36 -4.37
CA LEU A 78 -5.74 4.86 -5.68
C LEU A 78 -6.07 3.38 -5.86
N VAL A 79 -5.84 2.57 -4.84
CA VAL A 79 -6.15 1.14 -4.86
C VAL A 79 -7.66 0.93 -4.99
N GLN A 80 -8.46 1.71 -4.27
CA GLN A 80 -9.91 1.65 -4.34
C GLN A 80 -10.40 1.95 -5.76
N GLU A 81 -9.89 3.01 -6.37
CA GLU A 81 -10.24 3.38 -7.74
C GLU A 81 -9.79 2.31 -8.74
N LEU A 82 -8.60 1.75 -8.54
CA LEU A 82 -8.07 0.68 -9.38
C LEU A 82 -8.97 -0.56 -9.32
N GLU A 83 -9.40 -0.94 -8.13
CA GLU A 83 -10.30 -2.07 -7.93
C GLU A 83 -11.62 -1.84 -8.69
N ILE A 84 -12.19 -0.64 -8.54
CA ILE A 84 -13.46 -0.28 -9.21
C ILE A 84 -13.30 -0.35 -10.73
N GLN A 85 -12.23 0.21 -11.26
CA GLN A 85 -11.97 0.22 -12.71
C GLN A 85 -11.79 -1.20 -13.26
N CYS A 86 -11.08 -2.06 -12.52
CA CYS A 86 -10.88 -3.45 -12.95
C CYS A 86 -12.17 -4.26 -12.93
N LYS A 87 -13.14 -3.88 -12.11
CA LYS A 87 -14.43 -4.55 -12.02
C LYS A 87 -15.50 -3.95 -12.96
N SER A 88 -15.17 -2.87 -13.66
CA SER A 88 -16.12 -2.22 -14.55
C SER A 88 -16.49 -3.13 -15.74
N ALA A 89 -17.60 -2.81 -16.41
CA ALA A 89 -18.05 -3.57 -17.57
C ALA A 89 -17.05 -3.48 -18.73
N ASN A 90 -16.34 -2.35 -18.84
CA ASN A 90 -15.38 -2.11 -19.91
C ASN A 90 -14.08 -1.53 -19.31
N PRO A 91 -13.22 -2.38 -18.74
CA PRO A 91 -11.97 -1.90 -18.18
C PRO A 91 -11.10 -1.24 -19.26
N ASP A 92 -10.57 -0.06 -18.95
CA ASP A 92 -9.68 0.67 -19.87
C ASP A 92 -8.23 0.35 -19.51
N PRO A 93 -7.52 -0.43 -20.34
CA PRO A 93 -6.15 -0.84 -20.02
C PRO A 93 -5.18 0.32 -19.81
N GLU A 94 -5.31 1.38 -20.62
CA GLU A 94 -4.41 2.54 -20.51
C GLU A 94 -4.62 3.29 -19.21
N GLU A 95 -5.88 3.53 -18.85
CA GLU A 95 -6.23 4.24 -17.62
C GLU A 95 -5.84 3.43 -16.38
N ILE A 96 -6.10 2.12 -16.40
CA ILE A 96 -5.74 1.22 -15.30
C ILE A 96 -4.22 1.16 -15.13
N THR A 97 -3.47 1.03 -16.23
CA THR A 97 -2.01 0.99 -16.20
C THR A 97 -1.44 2.29 -15.65
N ALA A 98 -1.98 3.44 -16.09
CA ALA A 98 -1.52 4.75 -15.61
C ALA A 98 -1.76 4.90 -14.11
N LYS A 99 -2.92 4.46 -13.63
CA LYS A 99 -3.24 4.52 -12.21
C LYS A 99 -2.34 3.61 -11.38
N PHE A 100 -2.08 2.40 -11.87
CA PHE A 100 -1.16 1.50 -11.20
C PHE A 100 0.26 2.07 -11.13
N THR A 101 0.74 2.70 -12.21
CA THR A 101 2.06 3.35 -12.22
C THR A 101 2.14 4.43 -11.15
N GLN A 102 1.11 5.24 -11.03
CA GLN A 102 1.02 6.28 -10.01
C GLN A 102 1.07 5.67 -8.61
N LEU A 103 0.28 4.63 -8.37
CA LEU A 103 0.26 3.89 -7.11
C LEU A 103 1.64 3.32 -6.79
N ASN A 104 2.27 2.67 -7.76
CA ASN A 104 3.55 2.01 -7.55
C ASN A 104 4.65 3.01 -7.21
N ASP A 105 4.64 4.18 -7.83
CA ASP A 105 5.62 5.24 -7.54
C ASP A 105 5.48 5.74 -6.11
N ILE A 106 4.25 6.00 -5.67
CA ILE A 106 3.98 6.45 -4.30
C ILE A 106 4.35 5.35 -3.30
N MET A 107 3.99 4.09 -3.60
CA MET A 107 4.30 2.97 -2.71
C MET A 107 5.80 2.73 -2.59
N THR A 108 6.57 2.98 -3.63
CA THR A 108 8.03 2.89 -3.55
C THR A 108 8.56 3.84 -2.46
N ASP A 109 8.06 5.07 -2.43
CA ASP A 109 8.44 6.04 -1.41
C ASP A 109 7.93 5.62 -0.02
N ASN A 110 6.70 5.10 0.05
CA ASN A 110 6.12 4.64 1.31
C ASN A 110 6.92 3.48 1.92
N LEU A 111 7.31 2.51 1.08
CA LEU A 111 8.10 1.38 1.54
C LEU A 111 9.47 1.81 2.05
N ALA A 112 10.11 2.77 1.37
CA ALA A 112 11.38 3.33 1.81
C ALA A 112 11.23 4.04 3.16
N ALA A 113 10.14 4.78 3.36
CA ALA A 113 9.86 5.45 4.64
C ALA A 113 9.69 4.44 5.77
N LEU A 114 9.00 3.33 5.53
CA LEU A 114 8.82 2.29 6.53
C LEU A 114 10.15 1.59 6.88
N GLU A 115 11.04 1.40 5.90
CA GLU A 115 12.37 0.83 6.15
C GLU A 115 13.16 1.71 7.12
N VAL A 116 13.09 3.03 6.96
CA VAL A 116 13.77 3.97 7.85
C VAL A 116 13.24 3.84 9.27
N VAL A 117 11.92 3.82 9.44
CA VAL A 117 11.28 3.68 10.76
C VAL A 117 11.66 2.34 11.40
N LYS A 118 11.62 1.26 10.61
CA LYS A 118 12.00 -0.08 11.09
C LYS A 118 13.43 -0.07 11.63
N THR A 119 14.37 0.49 10.87
CA THR A 119 15.79 0.56 11.27
C THR A 119 15.96 1.34 12.56
N GLU A 120 15.27 2.49 12.69
CA GLU A 120 15.33 3.32 13.88
C GLU A 120 14.79 2.58 15.11
N LYS A 121 13.67 1.88 14.96
CA LYS A 121 13.06 1.13 16.07
C LYS A 121 13.85 -0.11 16.43
N GLU A 122 14.45 -0.79 15.47
CA GLU A 122 15.34 -1.93 15.73
C GLU A 122 16.52 -1.54 16.57
N ALA A 123 17.04 -0.34 16.40
CA ALA A 123 18.18 0.16 17.18
C ALA A 123 17.86 0.29 18.67
N ASN A 124 16.58 0.33 19.04
CA ASN A 124 16.11 0.43 20.42
C ASN A 124 15.89 -0.95 21.09
N LEU A 125 15.99 -2.04 20.33
CA LEU A 125 15.72 -3.38 20.84
C LEU A 125 16.93 -4.08 21.48
#